data_cd20907b03ed5332c247373716616895
#
_entry.id   cd20907b03ed5332c247373716616895
#
_cell.length_a   1.000
_cell.length_b   1.000
_cell.length_c   1.000
_cell.angle_alpha   90.00
_cell.angle_beta   90.00
_cell.angle_gamma   90.00
#
_symmetry.space_group_name_H-M   'P 1'
#
loop_
_entity.id
_entity.type
_entity.pdbx_description
1 polymer ?
#
loop_
_entity_poly.entity_id
_entity_poly.type
_entity_poly.pdbx_seq_one_letter_code
_entity_poly.pdbx_strand_id
1 'polypeptide(L)'
;MEYSAIFHDMDKRFSYAVDKDLFVIRVQVKKDDMKEVILHYEDKYIPMERKDTRKTVPMKKVAVSQFHDYYEAQINMHLICLRYFFEFTDTQGEKVYYGNYEFDKECITNRDRMFDCPQNLREEEMFEVPEWAANKVVYQIFPSRFAATEPVDKELWYKAPITPMDDLHGNLRGIIEHMDDCLLYTS
;
A
#
# COMPACT_ATOMS: atom_id res chain seq x y z
N MET A 1 22.11 4.48 17.38
CA MET A 1 20.92 4.22 16.48
C MET A 1 21.39 3.54 15.20
N GLU A 2 20.77 2.45 14.79
CA GLU A 2 21.09 1.72 13.55
C GLU A 2 20.14 2.14 12.42
N TYR A 3 20.54 3.10 11.61
CA TYR A 3 19.73 3.68 10.54
C TYR A 3 19.31 2.67 9.47
N SER A 4 20.18 1.72 9.14
CA SER A 4 19.91 0.70 8.10
C SER A 4 18.80 -0.29 8.47
N ALA A 5 18.45 -0.37 9.74
CA ALA A 5 17.36 -1.22 10.24
C ALA A 5 16.03 -0.48 10.37
N ILE A 6 16.02 0.85 10.21
CA ILE A 6 14.79 1.65 10.21
C ILE A 6 14.14 1.53 8.85
N PHE A 7 12.92 0.99 8.85
CA PHE A 7 12.16 0.79 7.63
C PHE A 7 10.69 1.13 7.82
N HIS A 8 10.18 1.92 6.90
CA HIS A 8 8.77 2.21 6.75
C HIS A 8 8.44 2.35 5.27
N ASP A 9 7.27 1.89 4.89
CA ASP A 9 6.71 2.09 3.55
C ASP A 9 5.23 2.49 3.66
N MET A 10 4.74 3.25 2.70
CA MET A 10 3.33 3.65 2.62
C MET A 10 2.44 2.56 2.03
N ASP A 11 2.87 1.31 2.09
CA ASP A 11 2.08 0.16 1.66
C ASP A 11 1.20 -0.40 2.80
N LYS A 12 0.29 -1.30 2.44
CA LYS A 12 -0.70 -1.92 3.36
C LYS A 12 -0.09 -2.71 4.53
N ARG A 13 1.21 -2.96 4.56
CA ARG A 13 1.89 -3.64 5.67
C ARG A 13 2.27 -2.67 6.78
N PHE A 14 2.53 -1.41 6.42
CA PHE A 14 3.03 -0.38 7.33
C PHE A 14 2.09 0.82 7.47
N SER A 15 1.15 1.01 6.54
CA SER A 15 0.26 2.16 6.51
C SER A 15 -1.10 1.73 5.93
N TYR A 16 -2.12 1.59 6.79
CA TYR A 16 -3.42 1.08 6.37
C TYR A 16 -4.58 1.58 7.23
N ALA A 17 -5.75 1.72 6.61
CA ALA A 17 -7.00 1.96 7.31
C ALA A 17 -7.58 0.63 7.83
N VAL A 18 -8.03 0.62 9.08
CA VAL A 18 -8.79 -0.47 9.69
C VAL A 18 -10.27 -0.27 9.42
N ASP A 19 -10.73 0.96 9.59
CA ASP A 19 -12.06 1.43 9.27
C ASP A 19 -12.02 2.92 8.91
N LYS A 20 -13.17 3.56 8.74
CA LYS A 20 -13.28 4.98 8.36
C LYS A 20 -12.68 5.95 9.37
N ASP A 21 -12.54 5.54 10.61
CA ASP A 21 -12.10 6.40 11.72
C ASP A 21 -10.71 6.01 12.24
N LEU A 22 -10.23 4.80 11.93
CA LEU A 22 -9.00 4.25 12.48
C LEU A 22 -7.96 3.96 11.40
N PHE A 23 -6.84 4.67 11.47
CA PHE A 23 -5.68 4.47 10.61
C PHE A 23 -4.47 4.00 11.43
N VAL A 24 -3.74 3.04 10.89
CA VAL A 24 -2.59 2.43 11.53
C VAL A 24 -1.32 2.74 10.74
N ILE A 25 -0.31 3.23 11.46
CA ILE A 25 1.04 3.45 10.92
C ILE A 25 2.02 2.63 11.74
N ARG A 26 2.86 1.88 11.04
CA ARG A 26 3.87 1.00 11.62
C ARG A 26 5.25 1.36 11.11
N VAL A 27 6.27 1.18 11.94
CA VAL A 27 7.68 1.31 11.56
C VAL A 27 8.49 0.18 12.16
N GLN A 28 9.44 -0.33 11.38
CA GLN A 28 10.43 -1.31 11.82
C GLN A 28 11.70 -0.59 12.26
N VAL A 29 12.31 -1.07 13.32
CA VAL A 29 13.61 -0.60 13.81
C VAL A 29 14.46 -1.80 14.26
N LYS A 30 15.77 -1.59 14.50
CA LYS A 30 16.61 -2.63 15.11
C LYS A 30 16.07 -2.99 16.50
N LYS A 31 16.17 -4.27 16.83
CA LYS A 31 15.74 -4.79 18.12
C LYS A 31 16.50 -4.11 19.27
N ASP A 32 15.76 -3.67 20.28
CA ASP A 32 16.24 -3.03 21.51
C ASP A 32 17.09 -1.76 21.32
N ASP A 33 16.97 -1.09 20.15
CA ASP A 33 17.72 0.11 19.81
C ASP A 33 17.01 1.41 20.22
N MET A 34 15.68 1.41 20.28
CA MET A 34 14.87 2.60 20.54
C MET A 34 14.38 2.66 21.99
N LYS A 35 14.56 3.84 22.58
CA LYS A 35 13.94 4.22 23.86
C LYS A 35 12.52 4.72 23.64
N GLU A 36 12.31 5.51 22.60
CA GLU A 36 11.03 6.13 22.28
C GLU A 36 10.88 6.32 20.78
N VAL A 37 9.68 6.11 20.28
CA VAL A 37 9.28 6.38 18.89
C VAL A 37 8.01 7.20 18.92
N ILE A 38 8.01 8.38 18.26
CA ILE A 38 6.87 9.29 18.20
C ILE A 38 6.49 9.50 16.74
N LEU A 39 5.21 9.40 16.44
CA LEU A 39 4.64 9.77 15.16
C LEU A 39 4.15 11.22 15.23
N HIS A 40 4.63 12.04 14.30
CA HIS A 40 4.11 13.38 14.04
C HIS A 40 3.21 13.31 12.81
N TYR A 41 2.01 13.88 12.89
CA TYR A 41 1.09 13.84 11.76
C TYR A 41 0.24 15.11 11.66
N GLU A 42 -0.21 15.40 10.45
CA GLU A 42 -1.07 16.55 10.16
C GLU A 42 -1.96 16.25 8.95
N ASP A 43 -3.04 17.01 8.80
CA ASP A 43 -3.86 16.99 7.60
C ASP A 43 -3.11 17.65 6.45
N LYS A 44 -3.04 16.97 5.31
CA LYS A 44 -2.40 17.47 4.10
C LYS A 44 -3.00 18.79 3.60
N TYR A 45 -4.29 18.98 3.78
CA TYR A 45 -5.04 20.12 3.25
C TYR A 45 -5.17 21.31 4.20
N ILE A 46 -4.61 21.22 5.40
CA ILE A 46 -4.57 22.39 6.29
C ILE A 46 -3.58 23.42 5.73
N PRO A 47 -3.99 24.72 5.60
CA PRO A 47 -3.11 25.78 5.12
C PRO A 47 -1.83 25.90 5.97
N MET A 48 -0.70 26.19 5.31
CA MET A 48 0.62 26.27 5.97
C MET A 48 0.70 27.35 7.05
N GLU A 49 -0.17 28.35 7.02
CA GLU A 49 -0.22 29.42 8.02
C GLU A 49 -0.73 28.94 9.40
N ARG A 50 -1.42 27.80 9.44
CA ARG A 50 -1.86 27.17 10.72
C ARG A 50 -0.78 26.21 11.22
N LYS A 51 0.23 26.73 11.90
CA LYS A 51 1.36 25.94 12.43
C LYS A 51 1.03 25.04 13.63
N ASP A 52 -0.13 25.19 14.22
CA ASP A 52 -0.58 24.55 15.48
C ASP A 52 -1.41 23.28 15.26
N THR A 53 -1.53 22.81 14.03
CA THR A 53 -2.40 21.68 13.70
C THR A 53 -1.69 20.32 13.71
N ARG A 54 -0.36 20.32 13.83
CA ARG A 54 0.41 19.10 13.94
C ARG A 54 0.15 18.40 15.27
N LYS A 55 -0.19 17.13 15.18
CA LYS A 55 -0.41 16.26 16.33
C LYS A 55 0.75 15.28 16.48
N THR A 56 0.94 14.81 17.69
CA THR A 56 1.92 13.78 18.00
C THR A 56 1.28 12.62 18.74
N VAL A 57 1.76 11.41 18.49
CA VAL A 57 1.34 10.23 19.22
C VAL A 57 2.53 9.31 19.50
N PRO A 58 2.76 8.89 20.75
CA PRO A 58 3.79 7.91 21.05
C PRO A 58 3.40 6.55 20.45
N MET A 59 4.35 5.93 19.77
CA MET A 59 4.14 4.62 19.17
C MET A 59 4.42 3.49 20.16
N LYS A 60 3.64 2.43 20.07
CA LYS A 60 3.77 1.26 20.95
C LYS A 60 4.52 0.14 20.24
N LYS A 61 5.43 -0.52 20.92
CA LYS A 61 6.05 -1.76 20.44
C LYS A 61 4.98 -2.86 20.41
N VAL A 62 4.62 -3.33 19.22
CA VAL A 62 3.53 -4.30 19.00
C VAL A 62 4.02 -5.68 18.62
N ALA A 63 5.23 -5.79 18.07
CA ALA A 63 5.83 -7.06 17.68
C ALA A 63 7.35 -7.00 17.79
N VAL A 64 7.95 -8.18 17.97
CA VAL A 64 9.40 -8.37 18.06
C VAL A 64 9.76 -9.56 17.18
N SER A 65 10.75 -9.40 16.31
CA SER A 65 11.37 -10.49 15.56
C SER A 65 12.76 -10.82 16.13
N GLN A 66 13.48 -11.69 15.45
CA GLN A 66 14.86 -12.01 15.84
C GLN A 66 15.77 -10.78 15.82
N PHE A 67 15.60 -9.89 14.85
CA PHE A 67 16.49 -8.74 14.60
C PHE A 67 15.82 -7.37 14.72
N HIS A 68 14.47 -7.31 14.74
CA HIS A 68 13.75 -6.06 14.67
C HIS A 68 12.63 -5.98 15.69
N ASP A 69 12.36 -4.75 16.11
CA ASP A 69 11.16 -4.33 16.83
C ASP A 69 10.23 -3.60 15.87
N TYR A 70 8.92 -3.74 16.05
CA TYR A 70 7.89 -3.06 15.29
C TYR A 70 7.08 -2.17 16.21
N TYR A 71 7.07 -0.89 15.87
CA TYR A 71 6.28 0.13 16.58
C TYR A 71 5.08 0.53 15.75
N GLU A 72 3.95 0.77 16.42
CA GLU A 72 2.69 1.09 15.79
C GLU A 72 2.01 2.27 16.50
N ALA A 73 1.44 3.17 15.70
CA ALA A 73 0.52 4.19 16.16
C ALA A 73 -0.86 3.97 15.52
N GLN A 74 -1.89 4.14 16.33
CA GLN A 74 -3.26 4.17 15.89
C GLN A 74 -3.75 5.61 15.94
N ILE A 75 -4.25 6.10 14.83
CA ILE A 75 -4.73 7.47 14.67
C ILE A 75 -6.21 7.43 14.42
N ASN A 76 -6.98 8.05 15.32
CA ASN A 76 -8.39 8.32 15.10
C ASN A 76 -8.51 9.55 14.20
N MET A 77 -9.09 9.36 13.02
CA MET A 77 -9.07 10.39 11.99
C MET A 77 -10.43 10.67 11.38
N HIS A 78 -10.78 11.95 11.38
CA HIS A 78 -11.73 12.54 10.46
C HIS A 78 -10.98 13.31 9.35
N LEU A 79 -9.81 12.81 8.92
CA LEU A 79 -8.94 13.48 7.96
C LEU A 79 -9.05 12.82 6.60
N ILE A 80 -9.07 13.63 5.54
CA ILE A 80 -9.16 13.13 4.16
C ILE A 80 -7.82 12.59 3.69
N CYS A 81 -6.72 13.25 4.02
CA CYS A 81 -5.36 12.85 3.67
C CYS A 81 -4.40 13.17 4.80
N LEU A 82 -3.43 12.30 5.00
CA LEU A 82 -2.49 12.36 6.09
C LEU A 82 -1.07 12.61 5.58
N ARG A 83 -0.36 13.55 6.24
CA ARG A 83 1.09 13.68 6.17
C ARG A 83 1.69 13.37 7.53
N TYR A 84 2.85 12.71 7.54
CA TYR A 84 3.48 12.30 8.80
C TYR A 84 4.97 12.07 8.64
N PHE A 85 5.66 12.04 9.78
CA PHE A 85 7.04 11.63 9.91
C PHE A 85 7.28 11.05 11.30
N PHE A 86 8.39 10.38 11.48
CA PHE A 86 8.77 9.74 12.73
C PHE A 86 9.85 10.53 13.45
N GLU A 87 9.78 10.57 14.77
CA GLU A 87 10.84 10.97 15.66
C GLU A 87 11.31 9.75 16.43
N PHE A 88 12.59 9.45 16.35
CA PHE A 88 13.23 8.36 17.08
C PHE A 88 14.13 8.92 18.15
N THR A 89 14.08 8.34 19.34
CA THR A 89 15.06 8.55 20.40
C THR A 89 15.66 7.20 20.73
N ASP A 90 16.95 7.03 20.55
CA ASP A 90 17.63 5.78 20.85
C ASP A 90 17.90 5.60 22.36
N THR A 91 18.48 4.45 22.73
CA THR A 91 18.82 4.12 24.12
C THR A 91 19.91 5.00 24.71
N GLN A 92 20.66 5.73 23.88
CA GLN A 92 21.70 6.68 24.31
C GLN A 92 21.20 8.13 24.39
N GLY A 93 19.97 8.37 23.92
CA GLY A 93 19.32 9.69 23.91
C GLY A 93 19.57 10.51 22.64
N GLU A 94 20.14 9.88 21.60
CA GLU A 94 20.25 10.51 20.29
C GLU A 94 18.88 10.63 19.64
N LYS A 95 18.55 11.83 19.11
CA LYS A 95 17.31 12.11 18.42
C LYS A 95 17.53 12.24 16.92
N VAL A 96 16.61 11.61 16.15
CA VAL A 96 16.58 11.67 14.69
C VAL A 96 15.14 11.68 14.19
N TYR A 97 14.90 12.39 13.10
CA TYR A 97 13.62 12.46 12.40
C TYR A 97 13.73 11.72 11.07
N TYR A 98 12.64 11.04 10.69
CA TYR A 98 12.59 10.25 9.46
C TYR A 98 11.30 10.54 8.69
N GLY A 99 11.44 11.07 7.48
CA GLY A 99 10.32 11.39 6.60
C GLY A 99 10.76 11.27 5.14
N ASN A 100 9.84 10.88 4.29
CA ASN A 100 10.06 10.70 2.84
C ASN A 100 11.37 9.96 2.51
N TYR A 101 11.67 8.87 3.27
CA TYR A 101 12.87 8.03 3.12
C TYR A 101 14.21 8.73 3.42
N GLU A 102 14.18 9.89 4.07
CA GLU A 102 15.37 10.65 4.47
C GLU A 102 15.41 10.88 5.98
N PHE A 103 16.63 10.91 6.54
CA PHE A 103 16.87 11.22 7.94
C PHE A 103 17.28 12.67 8.13
N ASP A 104 16.86 13.26 9.26
CA ASP A 104 17.20 14.62 9.65
C ASP A 104 17.53 14.69 11.14
N LYS A 105 18.47 15.56 11.51
CA LYS A 105 18.80 15.85 12.91
C LYS A 105 17.86 16.91 13.52
N GLU A 106 17.21 17.69 12.68
CA GLU A 106 16.26 18.71 13.07
C GLU A 106 14.83 18.27 12.75
N CYS A 107 13.88 18.76 13.54
CA CYS A 107 12.46 18.46 13.34
C CYS A 107 12.01 18.88 11.94
N ILE A 108 11.37 17.95 11.23
CA ILE A 108 10.91 18.17 9.86
C ILE A 108 9.79 19.21 9.85
N THR A 109 10.06 20.35 9.22
CA THR A 109 9.10 21.43 9.03
C THR A 109 8.63 21.56 7.59
N ASN A 110 9.45 21.12 6.63
CA ASN A 110 9.11 21.10 5.22
C ASN A 110 8.19 19.89 4.94
N ARG A 111 6.98 20.19 4.42
CA ARG A 111 5.96 19.19 4.10
C ARG A 111 6.38 18.20 3.01
N ASP A 112 7.23 18.61 2.08
CA ASP A 112 7.72 17.74 1.00
C ASP A 112 8.68 16.66 1.50
N ARG A 113 9.18 16.81 2.72
CA ARG A 113 10.02 15.83 3.42
C ARG A 113 9.24 14.92 4.36
N MET A 114 7.90 14.99 4.36
CA MET A 114 7.03 14.09 5.11
C MET A 114 6.57 12.95 4.21
N PHE A 115 6.23 11.82 4.82
CA PHE A 115 5.47 10.78 4.13
C PHE A 115 4.08 11.32 3.82
N ASP A 116 3.61 11.06 2.61
CA ASP A 116 2.30 11.48 2.13
C ASP A 116 1.44 10.24 1.94
N CYS A 117 0.45 10.05 2.80
CA CYS A 117 -0.42 8.89 2.69
C CYS A 117 -1.20 8.94 1.37
N PRO A 118 -1.03 7.95 0.48
CA PRO A 118 -1.66 7.96 -0.83
C PRO A 118 -3.15 7.62 -0.78
N GLN A 119 -3.64 7.18 0.37
CA GLN A 119 -5.01 6.72 0.52
C GLN A 119 -5.92 7.87 0.95
N ASN A 120 -6.99 8.07 0.21
CA ASN A 120 -8.11 8.85 0.70
C ASN A 120 -8.84 8.04 1.77
N LEU A 121 -9.08 8.68 2.91
CA LEU A 121 -9.70 8.03 4.07
C LEU A 121 -11.20 8.33 4.15
N ARG A 122 -11.83 8.53 3.00
CA ARG A 122 -13.29 8.70 2.91
C ARG A 122 -13.97 7.34 2.92
N GLU A 123 -15.13 7.28 3.57
CA GLU A 123 -15.93 6.05 3.66
C GLU A 123 -16.26 5.46 2.28
N GLU A 124 -16.55 6.33 1.30
CA GLU A 124 -16.88 5.92 -0.07
C GLU A 124 -15.67 5.34 -0.85
N GLU A 125 -14.46 5.62 -0.38
CA GLU A 125 -13.21 5.15 -1.01
C GLU A 125 -12.57 3.97 -0.26
N MET A 126 -13.14 3.59 0.88
CA MET A 126 -12.71 2.38 1.59
C MET A 126 -13.19 1.15 0.83
N PHE A 127 -12.22 0.37 0.37
CA PHE A 127 -12.51 -0.82 -0.39
C PHE A 127 -12.92 -1.97 0.56
N GLU A 128 -14.21 -2.21 0.65
CA GLU A 128 -14.74 -3.42 1.30
C GLU A 128 -14.71 -4.58 0.29
N VAL A 129 -13.86 -5.57 0.56
CA VAL A 129 -13.84 -6.80 -0.23
C VAL A 129 -15.08 -7.62 0.15
N PRO A 130 -16.04 -7.84 -0.76
CA PRO A 130 -17.18 -8.68 -0.47
C PRO A 130 -16.74 -10.09 -0.02
N GLU A 131 -17.42 -10.67 0.94
CA GLU A 131 -17.09 -12.00 1.50
C GLU A 131 -16.95 -13.07 0.40
N TRP A 132 -17.79 -12.99 -0.63
CA TRP A 132 -17.75 -13.92 -1.77
C TRP A 132 -16.45 -13.82 -2.58
N ALA A 133 -15.75 -12.68 -2.60
CA ALA A 133 -14.56 -12.45 -3.43
C ALA A 133 -13.29 -13.06 -2.82
N ALA A 134 -13.26 -13.25 -1.49
CA ALA A 134 -12.06 -13.68 -0.76
C ALA A 134 -11.51 -15.06 -1.20
N ASN A 135 -12.41 -15.93 -1.69
CA ASN A 135 -12.10 -17.32 -2.08
C ASN A 135 -12.39 -17.58 -3.57
N LYS A 136 -12.25 -16.57 -4.43
CA LYS A 136 -12.51 -16.73 -5.86
C LYS A 136 -11.22 -16.73 -6.67
N VAL A 137 -11.20 -17.56 -7.69
CA VAL A 137 -10.21 -17.50 -8.76
C VAL A 137 -10.78 -16.65 -9.88
N VAL A 138 -10.04 -15.64 -10.31
CA VAL A 138 -10.44 -14.76 -11.41
C VAL A 138 -9.64 -15.15 -12.65
N TYR A 139 -10.35 -15.52 -13.70
CA TYR A 139 -9.78 -15.82 -15.00
C TYR A 139 -10.08 -14.67 -15.96
N GLN A 140 -9.03 -13.95 -16.38
CA GLN A 140 -9.17 -12.83 -17.29
C GLN A 140 -8.99 -13.29 -18.74
N ILE A 141 -10.00 -13.04 -19.58
CA ILE A 141 -10.00 -13.42 -20.98
C ILE A 141 -10.02 -12.16 -21.85
N PHE A 142 -9.15 -12.12 -22.85
CA PHE A 142 -9.25 -11.18 -23.96
C PHE A 142 -10.03 -11.86 -25.12
N PRO A 143 -11.30 -11.51 -25.34
CA PRO A 143 -12.15 -12.22 -26.30
C PRO A 143 -11.53 -12.35 -27.69
N SER A 144 -10.98 -11.28 -28.24
CA SER A 144 -10.35 -11.23 -29.57
C SER A 144 -9.16 -12.18 -29.75
N ARG A 145 -8.64 -12.75 -28.65
CA ARG A 145 -7.43 -13.61 -28.65
C ARG A 145 -7.63 -14.98 -28.03
N PHE A 146 -8.85 -15.31 -27.64
CA PHE A 146 -9.11 -16.53 -26.89
C PHE A 146 -9.60 -17.65 -27.85
N ALA A 147 -10.79 -17.50 -28.41
CA ALA A 147 -11.37 -18.48 -29.32
C ALA A 147 -12.36 -17.83 -30.28
N ALA A 148 -12.28 -18.23 -31.54
CA ALA A 148 -13.23 -17.84 -32.59
C ALA A 148 -14.18 -18.99 -32.92
N THR A 149 -15.43 -18.67 -33.26
CA THR A 149 -16.41 -19.66 -33.75
C THR A 149 -16.23 -19.98 -35.23
N GLU A 150 -15.59 -19.08 -35.96
CA GLU A 150 -15.27 -19.27 -37.36
C GLU A 150 -13.81 -19.73 -37.53
N PRO A 151 -13.47 -20.46 -38.59
CA PRO A 151 -12.08 -20.86 -38.84
C PRO A 151 -11.16 -19.64 -38.94
N VAL A 152 -10.13 -19.62 -38.13
CA VAL A 152 -9.07 -18.59 -38.16
C VAL A 152 -7.90 -19.09 -39.01
N ASP A 153 -7.27 -18.20 -39.75
CA ASP A 153 -6.04 -18.52 -40.48
C ASP A 153 -4.99 -19.03 -39.49
N LYS A 154 -4.43 -20.22 -39.81
CA LYS A 154 -3.40 -20.85 -38.96
C LYS A 154 -2.14 -20.01 -38.84
N GLU A 155 -1.76 -19.30 -39.90
CA GLU A 155 -0.57 -18.43 -39.87
C GLU A 155 -0.78 -17.27 -38.91
N LEU A 156 -2.00 -16.71 -38.85
CA LEU A 156 -2.35 -15.67 -37.89
C LEU A 156 -2.39 -16.23 -36.46
N TRP A 157 -2.98 -17.42 -36.27
CA TRP A 157 -3.11 -18.05 -34.95
C TRP A 157 -1.76 -18.40 -34.31
N TYR A 158 -0.82 -18.86 -35.10
CA TYR A 158 0.52 -19.25 -34.64
C TYR A 158 1.58 -18.15 -34.85
N LYS A 159 1.17 -16.94 -35.18
CA LYS A 159 2.06 -15.80 -35.33
C LYS A 159 2.83 -15.53 -34.02
N ALA A 160 4.15 -15.39 -34.15
CA ALA A 160 5.03 -15.00 -33.06
C ALA A 160 6.00 -13.90 -33.52
N PRO A 161 6.19 -12.81 -32.74
CA PRO A 161 5.45 -12.43 -31.52
C PRO A 161 4.05 -11.89 -31.82
N ILE A 162 3.12 -12.12 -30.89
CA ILE A 162 1.80 -11.50 -30.92
C ILE A 162 1.93 -10.06 -30.43
N THR A 163 1.38 -9.11 -31.17
CA THR A 163 1.36 -7.69 -30.80
C THR A 163 0.01 -7.27 -30.23
N PRO A 164 -0.08 -6.16 -29.49
CA PRO A 164 -1.36 -5.65 -28.98
C PRO A 164 -2.41 -5.34 -30.06
N MET A 165 -1.97 -5.15 -31.31
CA MET A 165 -2.85 -4.83 -32.46
C MET A 165 -3.35 -6.05 -33.21
N ASP A 166 -2.85 -7.24 -32.90
CA ASP A 166 -3.27 -8.48 -33.57
C ASP A 166 -4.66 -8.91 -33.03
N ASP A 167 -5.61 -9.09 -33.93
CA ASP A 167 -6.93 -9.60 -33.67
C ASP A 167 -7.03 -11.03 -34.24
N LEU A 168 -7.26 -12.02 -33.37
CA LEU A 168 -7.44 -13.41 -33.75
C LEU A 168 -8.91 -13.78 -33.99
N HIS A 169 -9.77 -12.76 -34.15
CA HIS A 169 -11.21 -12.91 -34.43
C HIS A 169 -11.99 -13.68 -33.35
N GLY A 170 -11.42 -13.83 -32.15
CA GLY A 170 -12.11 -14.43 -30.99
C GLY A 170 -13.35 -13.63 -30.60
N ASN A 171 -14.35 -14.32 -30.11
CA ASN A 171 -15.63 -13.71 -29.76
C ASN A 171 -16.24 -14.35 -28.48
N LEU A 172 -17.30 -13.74 -27.97
CA LEU A 172 -17.97 -14.22 -26.75
C LEU A 172 -18.52 -15.65 -26.87
N ARG A 173 -18.95 -16.03 -28.06
CA ARG A 173 -19.45 -17.38 -28.32
C ARG A 173 -18.34 -18.42 -28.27
N GLY A 174 -17.17 -18.08 -28.82
CA GLY A 174 -15.97 -18.92 -28.70
C GLY A 174 -15.54 -19.10 -27.24
N ILE A 175 -15.70 -18.10 -26.39
CA ILE A 175 -15.46 -18.24 -24.95
C ILE A 175 -16.44 -19.22 -24.34
N ILE A 176 -17.75 -19.12 -24.65
CA ILE A 176 -18.78 -20.01 -24.11
C ILE A 176 -18.52 -21.47 -24.52
N GLU A 177 -18.15 -21.71 -25.76
CA GLU A 177 -17.88 -23.05 -26.29
C GLU A 177 -16.65 -23.72 -25.65
N HIS A 178 -15.69 -22.91 -25.10
CA HIS A 178 -14.48 -23.39 -24.42
C HIS A 178 -14.49 -23.17 -22.90
N MET A 179 -15.67 -22.88 -22.33
CA MET A 179 -15.75 -22.60 -20.89
C MET A 179 -15.36 -23.83 -20.03
N ASP A 180 -15.71 -25.01 -20.47
CA ASP A 180 -15.38 -26.26 -19.77
C ASP A 180 -13.86 -26.50 -19.72
N ASP A 181 -13.12 -26.13 -20.78
CA ASP A 181 -11.68 -26.20 -20.81
C ASP A 181 -11.04 -25.25 -19.79
N CYS A 182 -11.60 -24.05 -19.62
CA CYS A 182 -11.15 -23.09 -18.61
C CYS A 182 -11.34 -23.61 -17.19
N LEU A 183 -12.43 -24.32 -16.92
CA LEU A 183 -12.75 -24.87 -15.59
C LEU A 183 -11.86 -26.06 -15.21
N LEU A 184 -11.44 -26.87 -16.19
CA LEU A 184 -10.58 -28.03 -15.95
C LEU A 184 -9.16 -27.66 -15.45
N TYR A 185 -8.65 -26.48 -15.78
CA TYR A 185 -7.34 -26.01 -15.34
C TYR A 185 -7.36 -25.24 -14.01
N THR A 186 -8.53 -24.98 -13.45
CA THR A 186 -8.71 -24.21 -12.20
C THR A 186 -9.23 -25.03 -11.01
N SER A 187 -9.44 -26.32 -11.20
CA SER A 187 -9.93 -27.26 -10.17
C SER A 187 -8.81 -28.02 -9.47
#